data_4abd330630ca291bb0e73fbe3dd2faad
#
_entry.id   4abd330630ca291bb0e73fbe3dd2faad
#
_cell.length_a   1.000
_cell.length_b   1.000
_cell.length_c   1.000
_cell.angle_alpha   90.00
_cell.angle_beta   90.00
_cell.angle_gamma   90.00
#
_symmetry.space_group_name_H-M   'P 1'
#
loop_
_entity.id
_entity.type
_entity.pdbx_description
1 polymer ?
#
loop_
_entity_poly.entity_id
_entity_poly.type
_entity_poly.pdbx_seq_one_letter_code
_entity_poly.pdbx_strand_id
1 'polypeptide(L)'
;MRRVPDGAAVRAAVEEVGNWLDDDEADAPGRSALAAAVRTTTAVLAAELPGRAVEVRVPPYAAVQCIDGPRHTRGTPPNVVETDPRTWLELATGRRSWESAVAAGRVRASGTRADEVAAGLPVVRPG
;
A
#
# COMPACT_ATOMS: atom_id res chain seq x y z
N MET A 1 12.09 3.76 -16.91
CA MET A 1 10.81 4.47 -16.73
C MET A 1 9.82 3.59 -15.99
N ARG A 2 9.23 4.12 -14.94
CA ARG A 2 8.28 3.36 -14.15
C ARG A 2 6.92 3.34 -14.83
N ARG A 3 6.37 2.15 -14.99
CA ARG A 3 5.06 2.01 -15.62
C ARG A 3 3.95 2.27 -14.60
N VAL A 4 3.02 3.16 -14.95
CA VAL A 4 1.83 3.40 -14.14
C VAL A 4 0.81 2.31 -14.47
N PRO A 5 0.26 1.62 -13.45
CA PRO A 5 -0.76 0.60 -13.73
C PRO A 5 -2.00 1.19 -14.37
N ASP A 6 -2.60 0.43 -15.28
CA ASP A 6 -3.87 0.79 -15.88
C ASP A 6 -4.98 0.76 -14.82
N GLY A 7 -5.80 1.80 -14.75
CA GLY A 7 -6.88 1.90 -13.77
C GLY A 7 -7.85 0.73 -13.80
N ALA A 8 -8.17 0.22 -14.99
CA ALA A 8 -9.06 -0.94 -15.11
C ALA A 8 -8.41 -2.19 -14.52
N ALA A 9 -7.10 -2.38 -14.74
CA ALA A 9 -6.37 -3.52 -14.18
C ALA A 9 -6.31 -3.44 -12.66
N VAL A 10 -6.09 -2.25 -12.11
CA VAL A 10 -6.07 -2.04 -10.66
C VAL A 10 -7.43 -2.39 -10.07
N ARG A 11 -8.51 -1.88 -10.67
CA ARG A 11 -9.88 -2.16 -10.20
C ARG A 11 -10.19 -3.65 -10.22
N ALA A 12 -9.84 -4.32 -11.31
CA ALA A 12 -10.08 -5.75 -11.44
C ALA A 12 -9.36 -6.54 -10.36
N ALA A 13 -8.10 -6.19 -10.08
CA ALA A 13 -7.32 -6.87 -9.05
C ALA A 13 -7.92 -6.65 -7.66
N VAL A 14 -8.38 -5.43 -7.39
CA VAL A 14 -9.01 -5.09 -6.10
C VAL A 14 -10.35 -5.81 -5.94
N GLU A 15 -11.15 -5.88 -7.01
CA GLU A 15 -12.43 -6.58 -6.97
C GLU A 15 -12.28 -8.06 -6.63
N GLU A 16 -11.22 -8.70 -7.11
CA GLU A 16 -10.98 -10.11 -6.82
C GLU A 16 -10.79 -10.38 -5.34
N VAL A 17 -10.27 -9.43 -4.59
CA VAL A 17 -10.02 -9.59 -3.16
C VAL A 17 -11.07 -8.90 -2.31
N GLY A 18 -12.02 -8.18 -2.92
CA GLY A 18 -12.99 -7.35 -2.20
C GLY A 18 -13.87 -8.13 -1.25
N ASN A 19 -14.36 -9.31 -1.68
CA ASN A 19 -15.21 -10.13 -0.83
C ASN A 19 -14.51 -10.52 0.46
N TRP A 20 -13.25 -10.90 0.36
CA TRP A 20 -12.43 -11.24 1.53
C TRP A 20 -12.21 -10.02 2.43
N LEU A 21 -12.00 -8.86 1.84
CA LEU A 21 -11.80 -7.64 2.63
C LEU A 21 -13.07 -7.24 3.40
N ASP A 22 -14.24 -7.56 2.85
CA ASP A 22 -15.52 -7.18 3.45
C ASP A 22 -16.10 -8.23 4.38
N ASP A 23 -15.53 -9.44 4.40
CA ASP A 23 -16.08 -10.55 5.18
C ASP A 23 -14.92 -11.33 5.81
N ASP A 24 -14.77 -11.20 7.13
CA ASP A 24 -13.71 -11.86 7.88
C ASP A 24 -13.77 -13.38 7.80
N GLU A 25 -14.94 -13.92 7.49
CA GLU A 25 -15.12 -15.38 7.41
C GLU A 25 -14.93 -15.92 6.00
N ALA A 26 -14.79 -15.05 5.00
CA ALA A 26 -14.52 -15.50 3.64
C ALA A 26 -13.12 -16.09 3.55
N ASP A 27 -12.97 -17.07 2.66
CA ASP A 27 -11.66 -17.68 2.42
C ASP A 27 -10.69 -16.65 1.85
N ALA A 28 -9.44 -16.73 2.29
CA ALA A 28 -8.41 -15.84 1.78
C ALA A 28 -8.19 -16.11 0.28
N PRO A 29 -7.96 -15.04 -0.51
CA PRO A 29 -7.66 -15.22 -1.94
C PRO A 29 -6.36 -15.99 -2.12
N GLY A 30 -6.21 -16.58 -3.29
CA GLY A 30 -4.97 -17.23 -3.64
C GLY A 30 -3.80 -16.25 -3.70
N ARG A 31 -2.60 -16.80 -3.64
CA ARG A 31 -1.38 -16.00 -3.64
C ARG A 31 -1.28 -15.06 -4.85
N SER A 32 -1.68 -15.55 -6.04
CA SER A 32 -1.62 -14.73 -7.25
C SER A 32 -2.54 -13.53 -7.19
N ALA A 33 -3.75 -13.70 -6.67
CA ALA A 33 -4.71 -12.61 -6.55
C ALA A 33 -4.23 -11.58 -5.54
N LEU A 34 -3.70 -12.03 -4.39
CA LEU A 34 -3.13 -11.13 -3.40
C LEU A 34 -1.93 -10.37 -3.95
N ALA A 35 -1.03 -11.06 -4.62
CA ALA A 35 0.15 -10.43 -5.21
C ALA A 35 -0.25 -9.35 -6.22
N ALA A 36 -1.22 -9.65 -7.09
CA ALA A 36 -1.68 -8.68 -8.08
C ALA A 36 -2.29 -7.45 -7.42
N ALA A 37 -3.15 -7.65 -6.42
CA ALA A 37 -3.80 -6.54 -5.74
C ALA A 37 -2.78 -5.67 -5.01
N VAL A 38 -1.85 -6.27 -4.27
CA VAL A 38 -0.84 -5.53 -3.52
C VAL A 38 0.11 -4.79 -4.46
N ARG A 39 0.62 -5.47 -5.48
CA ARG A 39 1.60 -4.87 -6.40
C ARG A 39 1.03 -3.73 -7.21
N THR A 40 -0.20 -3.88 -7.71
CA THR A 40 -0.81 -2.81 -8.50
C THR A 40 -1.13 -1.60 -7.64
N THR A 41 -1.66 -1.79 -6.44
CA THR A 41 -2.02 -0.68 -5.57
C THR A 41 -0.80 0.05 -5.02
N THR A 42 0.27 -0.66 -4.65
CA THR A 42 1.51 0.00 -4.21
C THR A 42 2.15 0.76 -5.36
N ALA A 43 2.06 0.24 -6.59
CA ALA A 43 2.59 0.96 -7.75
C ALA A 43 1.82 2.24 -8.03
N VAL A 44 0.51 2.25 -7.81
CA VAL A 44 -0.30 3.48 -7.93
C VAL A 44 0.16 4.50 -6.90
N LEU A 45 0.35 4.09 -5.65
CA LEU A 45 0.85 4.99 -4.61
C LEU A 45 2.18 5.61 -5.02
N ALA A 46 3.11 4.79 -5.49
CA ALA A 46 4.44 5.27 -5.88
C ALA A 46 4.38 6.23 -7.06
N ALA A 47 3.41 6.04 -7.97
CA ALA A 47 3.20 6.94 -9.10
C ALA A 47 2.59 8.26 -8.68
N GLU A 48 1.67 8.24 -7.71
CA GLU A 48 1.00 9.45 -7.23
C GLU A 48 1.86 10.26 -6.28
N LEU A 49 2.72 9.61 -5.51
CA LEU A 49 3.63 10.25 -4.57
C LEU A 49 5.07 9.87 -4.94
N PRO A 50 5.59 10.33 -6.08
CA PRO A 50 6.91 9.87 -6.53
C PRO A 50 8.03 10.38 -5.63
N GLY A 51 9.08 9.59 -5.51
CA GLY A 51 10.25 9.95 -4.71
C GLY A 51 10.87 8.76 -4.02
N ARG A 52 11.81 9.04 -3.13
CA ARG A 52 12.56 7.99 -2.42
C ARG A 52 12.70 8.27 -0.93
N ALA A 53 11.91 9.18 -0.39
CA ALA A 53 12.03 9.56 1.02
C ALA A 53 11.42 8.52 1.97
N VAL A 54 10.46 7.73 1.50
CA VAL A 54 9.75 6.73 2.31
C VAL A 54 9.70 5.41 1.56
N GLU A 55 9.97 4.31 2.24
CA GLU A 55 9.76 2.97 1.68
C GLU A 55 8.51 2.35 2.30
N VAL A 56 7.62 1.84 1.45
CA VAL A 56 6.44 1.11 1.88
C VAL A 56 6.65 -0.37 1.58
N ARG A 57 6.59 -1.20 2.61
CA ARG A 57 6.80 -2.64 2.53
C ARG A 57 5.52 -3.40 2.87
N VAL A 58 5.14 -4.30 1.99
CA VAL A 58 3.98 -5.19 2.19
C VAL A 58 4.45 -6.62 1.91
N PRO A 59 5.19 -7.23 2.85
CA PRO A 59 5.72 -8.57 2.62
C PRO A 59 4.60 -9.58 2.48
N PRO A 60 4.77 -10.62 1.68
CA PRO A 60 5.95 -10.90 0.86
C PRO A 60 5.85 -10.37 -0.57
N TYR A 61 4.92 -9.46 -0.85
CA TYR A 61 4.53 -9.15 -2.23
C TYR A 61 5.16 -7.91 -2.82
N ALA A 62 5.43 -6.87 -2.01
CA ALA A 62 5.90 -5.62 -2.60
C ALA A 62 6.71 -4.77 -1.63
N ALA A 63 7.61 -3.97 -2.20
CA ALA A 63 8.25 -2.86 -1.51
C ALA A 63 8.42 -1.77 -2.56
N VAL A 64 7.94 -0.56 -2.25
CA VAL A 64 8.04 0.57 -3.17
C VAL A 64 8.57 1.78 -2.42
N GLN A 65 9.21 2.68 -3.17
CA GLN A 65 9.65 3.95 -2.62
C GLN A 65 8.71 5.04 -3.10
N CYS A 66 8.45 6.03 -2.26
CA CYS A 66 7.56 7.12 -2.58
C CYS A 66 7.98 8.37 -1.79
N ILE A 67 7.33 9.48 -2.10
CA ILE A 67 7.46 10.77 -1.44
C ILE A 67 8.80 11.44 -1.75
N ASP A 68 8.70 12.66 -2.24
CA ASP A 68 9.85 13.45 -2.60
C ASP A 68 10.62 13.92 -1.35
N GLY A 69 11.91 13.98 -1.44
CA GLY A 69 12.77 14.43 -0.35
C GLY A 69 14.22 14.10 -0.59
N PRO A 70 15.09 14.47 0.35
CA PRO A 70 16.51 14.19 0.21
C PRO A 70 16.79 12.72 0.00
N ARG A 71 17.69 12.43 -0.93
CA ARG A 71 18.09 11.07 -1.23
C ARG A 71 18.97 10.54 -0.11
N HIS A 72 18.60 9.37 0.42
CA HIS A 72 19.43 8.69 1.39
C HIS A 72 20.39 7.77 0.64
N THR A 73 21.68 7.96 0.86
CA THR A 73 22.70 7.27 0.08
C THR A 73 23.31 6.06 0.77
N ARG A 74 22.93 5.80 2.00
CA ARG A 74 23.50 4.68 2.76
C ARG A 74 22.43 3.87 3.45
N GLY A 75 22.50 2.55 3.24
CA GLY A 75 21.75 1.59 4.04
C GLY A 75 20.25 1.73 4.01
N THR A 76 19.64 1.62 5.17
CA THR A 76 18.20 1.60 5.33
C THR A 76 17.59 2.95 5.00
N PRO A 77 16.44 2.99 4.33
CA PRO A 77 15.70 4.23 4.12
C PRO A 77 15.41 4.92 5.46
N PRO A 78 15.42 6.27 5.51
CA PRO A 78 15.19 6.99 6.76
C PRO A 78 13.76 6.87 7.27
N ASN A 79 12.81 6.56 6.39
CA ASN A 79 11.41 6.41 6.76
C ASN A 79 10.87 5.12 6.15
N VAL A 80 10.20 4.34 6.96
CA VAL A 80 9.66 3.04 6.53
C VAL A 80 8.25 2.86 7.04
N VAL A 81 7.36 2.39 6.17
CA VAL A 81 6.02 1.93 6.52
C VAL A 81 5.95 0.45 6.17
N GLU A 82 5.65 -0.39 7.13
CA GLU A 82 5.50 -1.82 6.87
C GLU A 82 4.18 -2.32 7.42
N THR A 83 3.46 -3.10 6.62
CA THR A 83 2.19 -3.67 7.05
C THR A 83 1.93 -4.98 6.30
N ASP A 84 0.95 -5.74 6.75
CA ASP A 84 0.55 -6.99 6.10
C ASP A 84 -0.35 -6.70 4.89
N PRO A 85 -0.52 -7.70 4.00
CA PRO A 85 -1.32 -7.51 2.78
C PRO A 85 -2.76 -7.09 3.04
N ARG A 86 -3.43 -7.68 4.02
CA ARG A 86 -4.82 -7.33 4.31
C ARG A 86 -4.95 -5.87 4.76
N THR A 87 -4.13 -5.47 5.72
CA THR A 87 -4.16 -4.10 6.22
C THR A 87 -3.83 -3.11 5.12
N TRP A 88 -2.83 -3.42 4.30
CA TRP A 88 -2.49 -2.56 3.17
C TRP A 88 -3.67 -2.40 2.22
N LEU A 89 -4.33 -3.51 1.86
CA LEU A 89 -5.46 -3.45 0.94
C LEU A 89 -6.66 -2.72 1.54
N GLU A 90 -6.88 -2.84 2.84
CA GLU A 90 -7.92 -2.05 3.51
C GLU A 90 -7.62 -0.56 3.42
N LEU A 91 -6.37 -0.17 3.62
CA LEU A 91 -5.95 1.23 3.48
C LEU A 91 -6.06 1.70 2.03
N ALA A 92 -5.58 0.89 1.11
CA ALA A 92 -5.55 1.23 -0.31
C ALA A 92 -6.94 1.41 -0.91
N THR A 93 -7.95 0.74 -0.36
CA THR A 93 -9.32 0.76 -0.87
C THR A 93 -10.26 1.62 -0.04
N GLY A 94 -9.76 2.27 1.00
CA GLY A 94 -10.58 3.14 1.85
C GLY A 94 -11.42 2.41 2.88
N ARG A 95 -11.22 1.11 3.05
CA ARG A 95 -11.95 0.33 4.06
C ARG A 95 -11.47 0.59 5.47
N ARG A 96 -10.27 1.13 5.62
CA ARG A 96 -9.69 1.47 6.91
C ARG A 96 -8.90 2.77 6.77
N SER A 97 -9.01 3.66 7.74
CA SER A 97 -8.23 4.89 7.73
C SER A 97 -6.81 4.63 8.24
N TRP A 98 -5.88 5.50 7.85
CA TRP A 98 -4.51 5.45 8.34
C TRP A 98 -4.47 5.51 9.87
N GLU A 99 -5.21 6.48 10.45
CA GLU A 99 -5.24 6.67 11.91
C GLU A 99 -5.73 5.42 12.63
N SER A 100 -6.77 4.78 12.10
CA SER A 100 -7.30 3.55 12.67
C SER A 100 -6.28 2.42 12.63
N ALA A 101 -5.60 2.25 11.50
CA ALA A 101 -4.60 1.19 11.35
C ALA A 101 -3.42 1.39 12.29
N VAL A 102 -2.95 2.63 12.42
CA VAL A 102 -1.85 2.96 13.32
C VAL A 102 -2.26 2.72 14.77
N ALA A 103 -3.44 3.20 15.15
CA ALA A 103 -3.96 3.04 16.52
C ALA A 103 -4.15 1.57 16.89
N ALA A 104 -4.50 0.73 15.92
CA ALA A 104 -4.69 -0.70 16.15
C ALA A 104 -3.36 -1.49 16.13
N GLY A 105 -2.24 -0.83 15.91
CA GLY A 105 -0.93 -1.50 15.83
C GLY A 105 -0.74 -2.33 14.58
N ARG A 106 -1.50 -2.06 13.52
CA ARG A 106 -1.44 -2.82 12.27
C ARG A 106 -0.37 -2.32 11.32
N VAL A 107 0.16 -1.13 11.56
CA VAL A 107 1.17 -0.52 10.71
C VAL A 107 2.38 -0.20 11.54
N ARG A 108 3.55 -0.61 11.08
CA ARG A 108 4.82 -0.18 11.65
C ARG A 108 5.34 1.00 10.85
N ALA A 109 5.37 2.16 11.47
CA ALA A 109 5.87 3.37 10.83
C ALA A 109 7.08 3.87 11.61
N SER A 110 8.19 4.05 10.93
CA SER A 110 9.41 4.60 11.54
C SER A 110 9.93 5.76 10.70
N GLY A 111 10.49 6.76 11.38
CA GLY A 111 10.97 7.97 10.73
C GLY A 111 9.92 9.08 10.80
N THR A 112 10.38 10.32 10.71
CA THR A 112 9.54 11.49 10.94
C THR A 112 8.56 11.76 9.79
N ARG A 113 8.78 11.16 8.62
CA ARG A 113 7.97 11.39 7.43
C ARG A 113 7.14 10.19 7.01
N ALA A 114 7.19 9.09 7.77
CA ALA A 114 6.48 7.87 7.38
C ALA A 114 4.98 8.10 7.19
N ASP A 115 4.37 8.93 8.05
CA ASP A 115 2.93 9.18 7.99
C ASP A 115 2.49 10.03 6.79
N GLU A 116 3.43 10.60 6.04
CA GLU A 116 3.09 11.34 4.81
C GLU A 116 2.47 10.43 3.75
N VAL A 117 2.67 9.12 3.88
CA VAL A 117 2.04 8.12 2.99
C VAL A 117 0.51 8.24 3.02
N ALA A 118 -0.05 8.67 4.15
CA ALA A 118 -1.50 8.81 4.29
C ALA A 118 -2.12 9.77 3.25
N ALA A 119 -1.34 10.74 2.75
CA ALA A 119 -1.82 11.67 1.75
C ALA A 119 -2.19 10.98 0.41
N GLY A 120 -1.63 9.81 0.14
CA GLY A 120 -1.93 9.04 -1.07
C GLY A 120 -2.99 7.97 -0.90
N LEU A 121 -3.60 7.89 0.28
CA LEU A 121 -4.60 6.87 0.57
C LEU A 121 -6.01 7.44 0.65
N PRO A 122 -7.02 6.72 0.17
CA PRO A 122 -6.92 5.47 -0.58
C PRO A 122 -6.39 5.70 -1.99
N VAL A 123 -5.81 4.66 -2.59
CA VAL A 123 -5.36 4.72 -3.98
C VAL A 123 -6.47 4.33 -4.95
N VAL A 124 -7.44 3.56 -4.48
CA VAL A 124 -8.63 3.16 -5.25
C VAL A 124 -9.85 3.55 -4.42
N ARG A 125 -10.67 4.41 -4.96
CA ARG A 125 -11.88 4.83 -4.27
C ARG A 125 -13.02 3.86 -4.56
N PRO A 126 -13.84 3.56 -3.55
CA PRO A 126 -15.02 2.72 -3.76
C PRO A 126 -15.93 3.42 -4.77
N GLY A 127 -16.39 2.66 -5.69
CA GLY A 127 -17.10 3.02 -6.87
C GLY A 127 -18.22 3.92 -6.89
#